data_e6feec5d366c251681936d1f9108844b
#
_entry.id   e6feec5d366c251681936d1f9108844b
#
_cell.length_a   1.000
_cell.length_b   1.000
_cell.length_c   1.000
_cell.angle_alpha   90.00
_cell.angle_beta   90.00
_cell.angle_gamma   90.00
#
_symmetry.space_group_name_H-M   'P 1'
#
loop_
_entity.id
_entity.type
_entity.pdbx_description
1 polymer ?
#
loop_
_entity_poly.entity_id
_entity_poly.type
_entity_poly.pdbx_seq_one_letter_code
_entity_poly.pdbx_strand_id
1 'polypeptide(L)'
;MEMHAYSEDYLLTAQRILGDMLDYAVNEYEFDPDEFYKMFLVSDVSRQFQEGNPTYIAGKNGCEIVKEVIRSAGLVMEEIPDEMYLDKSPEYWVGWALAYYQWYTARPFMKIYKVVTIEDLLKMYSVYHEMDIMKFVEAINEKWDQYYTETNLKRLRKIAGLSQRELADLSGVALRQIQLFEQKKRNINHTRAIDVLKIGKVLGCKSEDLLEDRKSV
;
A
#
# COMPACT_ATOMS: atom_id res chain seq x y z
N MET A 1 4.45 19.03 -13.32
CA MET A 1 3.98 19.28 -11.93
C MET A 1 3.89 17.89 -11.30
N GLU A 2 4.76 17.59 -10.33
CA GLU A 2 4.66 16.32 -9.59
C GLU A 2 3.36 16.32 -8.81
N MET A 3 2.57 15.26 -8.97
CA MET A 3 1.25 15.15 -8.38
C MET A 3 1.37 14.35 -7.08
N HIS A 4 1.45 15.05 -5.97
CA HIS A 4 1.44 14.45 -4.63
C HIS A 4 0.02 14.09 -4.19
N ALA A 5 -0.11 13.23 -3.18
CA ALA A 5 -1.42 12.77 -2.69
C ALA A 5 -2.28 13.90 -2.12
N TYR A 6 -1.65 14.88 -1.49
CA TYR A 6 -2.31 16.06 -0.89
C TYR A 6 -1.33 17.24 -0.80
N SER A 7 -1.78 18.43 -0.33
CA SER A 7 -0.92 19.61 -0.21
C SER A 7 0.28 19.35 0.70
N GLU A 8 1.44 19.85 0.29
CA GLU A 8 2.70 19.79 1.06
C GLU A 8 2.58 20.43 2.45
N ASP A 9 1.69 21.41 2.63
CA ASP A 9 1.43 22.05 3.92
C ASP A 9 1.06 21.06 5.02
N TYR A 10 0.47 19.92 4.67
CA TYR A 10 0.07 18.87 5.61
C TYR A 10 1.14 17.79 5.81
N LEU A 11 2.19 17.74 4.98
CA LEU A 11 3.14 16.63 4.94
C LEU A 11 3.77 16.36 6.31
N LEU A 12 4.36 17.37 6.94
CA LEU A 12 5.04 17.20 8.22
C LEU A 12 4.11 16.71 9.33
N THR A 13 2.85 17.16 9.30
CA THR A 13 1.86 16.73 10.29
C THR A 13 1.42 15.29 10.01
N ALA A 14 1.16 14.95 8.77
CA ALA A 14 0.80 13.59 8.36
C ALA A 14 1.92 12.58 8.69
N GLN A 15 3.17 12.93 8.43
CA GLN A 15 4.33 12.11 8.80
C GLN A 15 4.38 11.85 10.31
N ARG A 16 4.21 12.90 11.12
CA ARG A 16 4.18 12.77 12.58
C ARG A 16 3.03 11.87 13.04
N ILE A 17 1.83 12.07 12.51
CA ILE A 17 0.65 11.28 12.89
C ILE A 17 0.85 9.80 12.59
N LEU A 18 1.34 9.45 11.40
CA LEU A 18 1.56 8.04 11.03
C LEU A 18 2.73 7.43 11.80
N GLY A 19 3.75 8.23 12.12
CA GLY A 19 4.85 7.85 13.00
C GLY A 19 4.36 7.54 14.41
N ASP A 20 3.67 8.49 15.03
CA ASP A 20 3.10 8.32 16.37
C ASP A 20 2.08 7.16 16.41
N MET A 21 1.34 6.91 15.32
CA MET A 21 0.41 5.79 15.21
C MET A 21 1.13 4.44 15.34
N LEU A 22 2.18 4.21 14.55
CA LEU A 22 2.91 2.93 14.62
C LEU A 22 3.66 2.77 15.93
N ASP A 23 4.30 3.84 16.40
CA ASP A 23 5.00 3.85 17.69
C ASP A 23 4.07 3.45 18.84
N TYR A 24 2.95 4.12 18.95
CA TYR A 24 1.97 3.89 20.01
C TYR A 24 1.31 2.51 19.94
N ALA A 25 1.00 2.03 18.73
CA ALA A 25 0.40 0.72 18.54
C ALA A 25 1.34 -0.43 18.96
N VAL A 26 2.64 -0.29 18.69
CA VAL A 26 3.60 -1.35 18.97
C VAL A 26 4.15 -1.25 20.39
N ASN A 27 4.51 -0.05 20.85
CA ASN A 27 5.23 0.10 22.11
C ASN A 27 4.29 0.23 23.32
N GLU A 28 3.03 0.70 23.14
CA GLU A 28 2.07 0.81 24.22
C GLU A 28 1.00 -0.28 24.20
N TYR A 29 0.42 -0.57 23.01
CA TYR A 29 -0.57 -1.64 22.89
C TYR A 29 0.04 -3.02 22.61
N GLU A 30 1.37 -3.11 22.49
CA GLU A 30 2.13 -4.34 22.26
C GLU A 30 1.66 -5.17 21.04
N PHE A 31 1.11 -4.50 20.03
CA PHE A 31 0.74 -5.18 18.79
C PHE A 31 1.99 -5.61 18.01
N ASP A 32 1.89 -6.76 17.33
CA ASP A 32 2.79 -7.04 16.22
C ASP A 32 2.65 -5.95 15.14
N PRO A 33 3.76 -5.37 14.66
CA PRO A 33 3.73 -4.25 13.71
C PRO A 33 2.96 -4.55 12.43
N ASP A 34 3.14 -5.74 11.83
CA ASP A 34 2.44 -6.14 10.61
C ASP A 34 0.96 -6.45 10.86
N GLU A 35 0.61 -7.04 12.02
CA GLU A 35 -0.78 -7.31 12.37
C GLU A 35 -1.56 -6.01 12.56
N PHE A 36 -1.00 -5.07 13.32
CA PHE A 36 -1.64 -3.75 13.49
C PHE A 36 -1.78 -3.03 12.15
N TYR A 37 -0.71 -3.03 11.34
CA TYR A 37 -0.76 -2.34 10.06
C TYR A 37 -1.79 -2.95 9.10
N LYS A 38 -2.00 -4.28 9.12
CA LYS A 38 -3.09 -4.92 8.38
C LYS A 38 -4.47 -4.44 8.84
N MET A 39 -4.68 -4.26 10.14
CA MET A 39 -5.93 -3.65 10.64
C MET A 39 -6.10 -2.23 10.14
N PHE A 40 -5.04 -1.42 10.18
CA PHE A 40 -5.06 -0.07 9.59
C PHE A 40 -5.43 -0.10 8.10
N LEU A 41 -4.81 -0.99 7.32
CA LEU A 41 -5.05 -1.11 5.88
C LEU A 41 -6.50 -1.42 5.49
N VAL A 42 -7.20 -2.23 6.29
CA VAL A 42 -8.60 -2.59 6.01
C VAL A 42 -9.61 -1.62 6.63
N SER A 43 -9.15 -0.72 7.51
CA SER A 43 -9.98 0.31 8.11
C SER A 43 -10.28 1.46 7.14
N ASP A 44 -11.37 2.20 7.40
CA ASP A 44 -11.66 3.44 6.67
C ASP A 44 -10.59 4.51 6.91
N VAL A 45 -9.89 4.44 8.03
CA VAL A 45 -8.83 5.38 8.42
C VAL A 45 -7.74 5.46 7.36
N SER A 46 -7.25 4.32 6.86
CA SER A 46 -6.19 4.28 5.84
C SER A 46 -6.63 4.93 4.53
N ARG A 47 -7.90 4.74 4.15
CA ARG A 47 -8.48 5.39 2.96
C ARG A 47 -8.58 6.90 3.14
N GLN A 48 -9.12 7.36 4.27
CA GLN A 48 -9.24 8.78 4.58
C GLN A 48 -7.87 9.47 4.63
N PHE A 49 -6.87 8.80 5.23
CA PHE A 49 -5.51 9.32 5.32
C PHE A 49 -4.86 9.48 3.94
N GLN A 50 -4.88 8.43 3.12
CA GLN A 50 -4.24 8.45 1.80
C GLN A 50 -4.93 9.39 0.80
N GLU A 51 -6.22 9.67 0.98
CA GLU A 51 -6.99 10.65 0.20
C GLU A 51 -6.77 12.10 0.68
N GLY A 52 -5.98 12.28 1.74
CA GLY A 52 -5.64 13.59 2.26
C GLY A 52 -6.78 14.28 3.02
N ASN A 53 -7.67 13.52 3.66
CA ASN A 53 -8.72 14.10 4.50
C ASN A 53 -8.09 14.87 5.68
N PRO A 54 -8.30 16.20 5.80
CA PRO A 54 -7.66 17.05 6.82
C PRO A 54 -7.86 16.55 8.25
N THR A 55 -8.99 15.89 8.55
CA THR A 55 -9.25 15.33 9.88
C THR A 55 -8.22 14.25 10.24
N TYR A 56 -7.76 13.47 9.26
CA TYR A 56 -6.85 12.35 9.48
C TYR A 56 -5.38 12.72 9.30
N ILE A 57 -5.07 13.66 8.41
CA ILE A 57 -3.67 14.05 8.15
C ILE A 57 -3.20 15.24 9.01
N ALA A 58 -4.14 15.94 9.71
CA ALA A 58 -3.81 17.11 10.51
C ALA A 58 -4.71 17.34 11.74
N GLY A 59 -5.89 16.73 11.81
CA GLY A 59 -6.88 17.01 12.86
C GLY A 59 -6.87 16.03 14.03
N LYS A 60 -6.34 14.81 13.85
CA LYS A 60 -6.18 13.79 14.88
C LYS A 60 -4.72 13.60 15.24
N ASN A 61 -4.44 13.06 16.43
CA ASN A 61 -3.10 12.58 16.78
C ASN A 61 -2.97 11.07 16.49
N GLY A 62 -1.72 10.52 16.57
CA GLY A 62 -1.46 9.11 16.29
C GLY A 62 -2.20 8.16 17.24
N CYS A 63 -2.30 8.52 18.53
CA CYS A 63 -3.01 7.72 19.54
C CYS A 63 -4.51 7.59 19.23
N GLU A 64 -5.14 8.70 18.81
CA GLU A 64 -6.56 8.70 18.40
C GLU A 64 -6.79 7.80 17.17
N ILE A 65 -5.83 7.82 16.23
CA ILE A 65 -5.85 6.94 15.05
C ILE A 65 -5.80 5.47 15.48
N VAL A 66 -4.88 5.09 16.38
CA VAL A 66 -4.78 3.70 16.88
C VAL A 66 -6.10 3.26 17.51
N LYS A 67 -6.66 4.06 18.41
CA LYS A 67 -7.94 3.76 19.09
C LYS A 67 -9.09 3.60 18.08
N GLU A 68 -9.10 4.37 17.01
CA GLU A 68 -10.10 4.26 15.93
C GLU A 68 -9.92 2.97 15.11
N VAL A 69 -8.67 2.62 14.75
CA VAL A 69 -8.35 1.36 14.06
C VAL A 69 -8.78 0.16 14.91
N ILE A 70 -8.44 0.12 16.20
CA ILE A 70 -8.82 -0.94 17.14
C ILE A 70 -10.35 -1.10 17.20
N ARG A 71 -11.07 0.02 17.35
CA ARG A 71 -12.55 0.01 17.35
C ARG A 71 -13.13 -0.49 16.03
N SER A 72 -12.56 -0.09 14.91
CA SER A 72 -13.03 -0.53 13.58
C SER A 72 -12.81 -2.02 13.33
N ALA A 73 -11.79 -2.60 13.97
CA ALA A 73 -11.52 -4.04 13.96
C ALA A 73 -12.44 -4.84 14.92
N GLY A 74 -13.31 -4.17 15.67
CA GLY A 74 -14.19 -4.80 16.64
C GLY A 74 -13.50 -5.32 17.90
N LEU A 75 -12.27 -4.86 18.16
CA LEU A 75 -11.51 -5.23 19.35
C LEU A 75 -11.88 -4.33 20.53
N VAL A 76 -12.00 -4.94 21.71
CA VAL A 76 -12.18 -4.24 22.98
C VAL A 76 -10.87 -4.33 23.74
N MET A 77 -10.20 -3.22 23.91
CA MET A 77 -8.94 -3.12 24.67
C MET A 77 -9.07 -2.07 25.77
N GLU A 78 -8.27 -2.22 26.81
CA GLU A 78 -8.16 -1.21 27.86
C GLU A 78 -7.65 0.12 27.26
N GLU A 79 -8.23 1.23 27.67
CA GLU A 79 -7.76 2.54 27.23
C GLU A 79 -6.43 2.87 27.89
N ILE A 80 -5.39 2.96 27.08
CA ILE A 80 -4.06 3.42 27.49
C ILE A 80 -4.02 4.95 27.36
N PRO A 81 -3.41 5.68 28.33
CA PRO A 81 -3.21 7.12 28.20
C PRO A 81 -2.43 7.50 26.95
N ASP A 82 -2.75 8.68 26.40
CA ASP A 82 -2.03 9.22 25.25
C ASP A 82 -0.62 9.67 25.70
N GLU A 83 0.36 8.81 25.53
CA GLU A 83 1.76 9.13 25.78
C GLU A 83 2.52 9.24 24.44
N MET A 84 3.29 10.31 24.31
CA MET A 84 4.18 10.51 23.15
C MET A 84 5.61 10.69 23.68
N TYR A 85 6.49 9.78 23.27
CA TYR A 85 7.87 9.82 23.69
C TYR A 85 8.69 10.82 22.88
N LEU A 86 9.66 11.46 23.56
CA LEU A 86 10.63 12.35 22.91
C LEU A 86 11.63 11.55 22.06
N ASP A 87 12.03 10.38 22.57
CA ASP A 87 12.91 9.47 21.85
C ASP A 87 12.07 8.61 20.92
N LYS A 88 12.24 8.83 19.62
CA LYS A 88 11.45 8.19 18.58
C LYS A 88 11.99 6.80 18.25
N SER A 89 11.11 5.82 18.27
CA SER A 89 11.41 4.42 17.99
C SER A 89 11.66 4.15 16.49
N PRO A 90 12.19 2.98 16.14
CA PRO A 90 12.21 2.52 14.75
C PRO A 90 10.81 2.46 14.11
N GLU A 91 9.78 2.10 14.87
CA GLU A 91 8.39 2.05 14.46
C GLU A 91 7.86 3.44 14.08
N TYR A 92 8.20 4.45 14.88
CA TYR A 92 7.91 5.84 14.53
C TYR A 92 8.52 6.23 13.18
N TRP A 93 9.81 5.93 13.00
CA TRP A 93 10.47 6.26 11.75
C TRP A 93 9.81 5.57 10.55
N VAL A 94 9.42 4.30 10.69
CA VAL A 94 8.72 3.56 9.64
C VAL A 94 7.41 4.24 9.27
N GLY A 95 6.59 4.62 10.24
CA GLY A 95 5.34 5.35 9.99
C GLY A 95 5.60 6.69 9.31
N TRP A 96 6.58 7.44 9.80
CA TRP A 96 6.99 8.73 9.26
C TRP A 96 7.45 8.62 7.79
N ALA A 97 8.29 7.64 7.48
CA ALA A 97 8.81 7.40 6.15
C ALA A 97 7.72 6.89 5.17
N LEU A 98 6.80 6.04 5.66
CA LEU A 98 5.65 5.57 4.89
C LEU A 98 4.70 6.70 4.50
N ALA A 99 4.43 7.64 5.42
CA ALA A 99 3.60 8.81 5.13
C ALA A 99 4.24 9.67 4.03
N TYR A 100 5.55 9.88 4.11
CA TYR A 100 6.29 10.58 3.06
C TYR A 100 6.20 9.86 1.72
N TYR A 101 6.45 8.55 1.71
CA TYR A 101 6.43 7.76 0.49
C TYR A 101 5.03 7.74 -0.16
N GLN A 102 3.98 7.59 0.65
CA GLN A 102 2.60 7.63 0.18
C GLN A 102 2.26 9.01 -0.41
N TRP A 103 2.61 10.08 0.29
CA TRP A 103 2.42 11.45 -0.19
C TRP A 103 3.15 11.70 -1.52
N TYR A 104 4.44 11.35 -1.57
CA TYR A 104 5.31 11.57 -2.72
C TYR A 104 4.84 10.82 -3.98
N THR A 105 4.37 9.59 -3.80
CA THR A 105 4.01 8.71 -4.93
C THR A 105 2.51 8.66 -5.21
N ALA A 106 1.67 9.16 -4.32
CA ALA A 106 0.21 9.00 -4.32
C ALA A 106 -0.25 7.52 -4.44
N ARG A 107 0.61 6.57 -4.09
CA ARG A 107 0.29 5.12 -4.12
C ARG A 107 -0.53 4.74 -2.89
N PRO A 108 -1.60 3.91 -3.05
CA PRO A 108 -2.37 3.43 -1.92
C PRO A 108 -1.53 2.58 -0.95
N PHE A 109 -1.72 2.75 0.36
CA PHE A 109 -1.00 2.00 1.40
C PHE A 109 -1.08 0.47 1.20
N MET A 110 -2.25 -0.05 0.85
CA MET A 110 -2.44 -1.47 0.55
C MET A 110 -1.51 -1.98 -0.56
N LYS A 111 -1.21 -1.15 -1.57
CA LYS A 111 -0.31 -1.52 -2.66
C LYS A 111 1.14 -1.41 -2.26
N ILE A 112 1.49 -0.43 -1.45
CA ILE A 112 2.83 -0.29 -0.87
C ILE A 112 3.13 -1.53 -0.02
N TYR A 113 2.20 -1.95 0.84
CA TYR A 113 2.36 -3.12 1.71
C TYR A 113 2.55 -4.44 0.95
N LYS A 114 1.97 -4.60 -0.23
CA LYS A 114 2.22 -5.76 -1.11
C LYS A 114 3.67 -5.85 -1.60
N VAL A 115 4.38 -4.74 -1.62
CA VAL A 115 5.77 -4.65 -2.09
C VAL A 115 6.75 -4.76 -0.93
N VAL A 116 6.39 -4.18 0.23
CA VAL A 116 7.24 -4.12 1.41
C VAL A 116 6.38 -4.15 2.66
N THR A 117 6.64 -5.11 3.55
CA THR A 117 5.94 -5.25 4.83
C THR A 117 6.50 -4.27 5.87
N ILE A 118 5.81 -4.12 7.00
CA ILE A 118 6.34 -3.29 8.12
C ILE A 118 7.62 -3.91 8.67
N GLU A 119 7.68 -5.25 8.78
CA GLU A 119 8.89 -5.95 9.19
C GLU A 119 10.08 -5.68 8.25
N ASP A 120 9.85 -5.64 6.93
CA ASP A 120 10.90 -5.29 5.97
C ASP A 120 11.37 -3.84 6.13
N LEU A 121 10.44 -2.92 6.41
CA LEU A 121 10.76 -1.50 6.65
C LEU A 121 11.55 -1.31 7.94
N LEU A 122 11.22 -2.04 9.01
CA LEU A 122 11.98 -2.03 10.26
C LEU A 122 13.43 -2.49 10.05
N LYS A 123 13.65 -3.51 9.20
CA LYS A 123 15.02 -3.93 8.82
C LYS A 123 15.77 -2.84 8.06
N MET A 124 15.08 -1.97 7.34
CA MET A 124 15.69 -0.85 6.62
C MET A 124 16.07 0.32 7.54
N TYR A 125 15.48 0.42 8.73
CA TYR A 125 15.71 1.51 9.67
C TYR A 125 17.21 1.77 9.92
N SER A 126 17.99 0.74 10.25
CA SER A 126 19.41 0.87 10.58
C SER A 126 20.26 1.54 9.49
N VAL A 127 19.81 1.50 8.25
CA VAL A 127 20.52 2.06 7.08
C VAL A 127 19.97 3.42 6.69
N TYR A 128 18.63 3.58 6.67
CA TYR A 128 17.98 4.72 6.03
C TYR A 128 17.58 5.85 7.00
N HIS A 129 17.57 5.62 8.33
CA HIS A 129 17.09 6.62 9.28
C HIS A 129 17.97 7.89 9.35
N GLU A 130 19.25 7.77 9.01
CA GLU A 130 20.20 8.89 8.97
C GLU A 130 20.42 9.43 7.54
N MET A 131 19.81 8.80 6.53
CA MET A 131 19.97 9.21 5.13
C MET A 131 18.90 10.22 4.71
N ASP A 132 19.17 10.91 3.59
CA ASP A 132 18.13 11.68 2.91
C ASP A 132 16.94 10.76 2.58
N ILE A 133 15.73 11.22 2.87
CA ILE A 133 14.50 10.47 2.67
C ILE A 133 14.31 9.99 1.23
N MET A 134 14.89 10.69 0.26
CA MET A 134 14.85 10.29 -1.15
C MET A 134 15.59 8.97 -1.40
N LYS A 135 16.59 8.60 -0.59
CA LYS A 135 17.25 7.30 -0.67
C LYS A 135 16.31 6.16 -0.28
N PHE A 136 15.49 6.39 0.73
CA PHE A 136 14.41 5.46 1.08
C PHE A 136 13.38 5.35 -0.06
N VAL A 137 12.96 6.48 -0.64
CA VAL A 137 12.03 6.50 -1.78
C VAL A 137 12.59 5.71 -2.98
N GLU A 138 13.86 5.93 -3.32
CA GLU A 138 14.54 5.19 -4.39
C GLU A 138 14.53 3.68 -4.11
N ALA A 139 14.89 3.26 -2.91
CA ALA A 139 14.94 1.84 -2.52
C ALA A 139 13.55 1.16 -2.61
N ILE A 140 12.49 1.85 -2.15
CA ILE A 140 11.13 1.30 -2.29
C ILE A 140 10.67 1.30 -3.75
N ASN A 141 11.03 2.30 -4.55
CA ASN A 141 10.73 2.32 -5.98
C ASN A 141 11.41 1.16 -6.72
N GLU A 142 12.66 0.80 -6.39
CA GLU A 142 13.32 -0.37 -6.96
C GLU A 142 12.56 -1.67 -6.63
N LYS A 143 12.15 -1.86 -5.38
CA LYS A 143 11.32 -3.00 -4.96
C LYS A 143 9.96 -2.99 -5.69
N TRP A 144 9.35 -1.82 -5.82
CA TRP A 144 8.09 -1.63 -6.55
C TRP A 144 8.23 -2.04 -8.02
N ASP A 145 9.27 -1.58 -8.69
CA ASP A 145 9.52 -1.90 -10.09
C ASP A 145 9.82 -3.39 -10.28
N GLN A 146 10.52 -4.03 -9.35
CA GLN A 146 10.74 -5.47 -9.34
C GLN A 146 9.44 -6.25 -9.14
N TYR A 147 8.59 -5.84 -8.19
CA TYR A 147 7.31 -6.48 -7.90
C TYR A 147 6.32 -6.35 -9.07
N TYR A 148 6.25 -5.17 -9.69
CA TYR A 148 5.36 -4.86 -10.80
C TYR A 148 6.03 -4.95 -12.18
N THR A 149 7.16 -5.66 -12.32
CA THR A 149 7.80 -5.92 -13.63
C THR A 149 6.88 -6.68 -14.57
N GLU A 150 6.13 -7.63 -14.04
CA GLU A 150 5.13 -8.38 -14.77
C GLU A 150 3.77 -7.68 -14.67
N THR A 151 2.95 -7.81 -15.71
CA THR A 151 1.56 -7.37 -15.63
C THR A 151 0.80 -8.18 -14.59
N ASN A 152 -0.22 -7.59 -13.99
CA ASN A 152 -1.10 -8.30 -13.06
C ASN A 152 -1.66 -9.59 -13.68
N LEU A 153 -2.07 -9.52 -14.95
CA LEU A 153 -2.52 -10.67 -15.73
C LEU A 153 -1.47 -11.78 -15.76
N LYS A 154 -0.23 -11.46 -16.11
CA LYS A 154 0.85 -12.47 -16.23
C LYS A 154 1.16 -13.11 -14.87
N ARG A 155 1.20 -12.31 -13.80
CA ARG A 155 1.44 -12.78 -12.44
C ARG A 155 0.34 -13.73 -11.97
N LEU A 156 -0.93 -13.32 -12.10
CA LEU A 156 -2.08 -14.12 -11.68
C LEU A 156 -2.20 -15.42 -12.50
N ARG A 157 -1.93 -15.36 -13.81
CA ARG A 157 -1.88 -16.56 -14.64
C ARG A 157 -0.82 -17.57 -14.18
N LYS A 158 0.39 -17.09 -13.85
CA LYS A 158 1.45 -17.94 -13.31
C LYS A 158 1.09 -18.57 -11.98
N ILE A 159 0.45 -17.81 -11.09
CA ILE A 159 -0.06 -18.31 -9.79
C ILE A 159 -1.09 -19.41 -10.02
N ALA A 160 -1.98 -19.26 -11.02
CA ALA A 160 -2.95 -20.27 -11.42
C ALA A 160 -2.33 -21.47 -12.15
N GLY A 161 -1.02 -21.47 -12.42
CA GLY A 161 -0.31 -22.54 -13.11
C GLY A 161 -0.65 -22.68 -14.60
N LEU A 162 -1.28 -21.68 -15.21
CA LEU A 162 -1.75 -21.72 -16.59
C LEU A 162 -0.71 -21.17 -17.57
N SER A 163 -0.61 -21.80 -18.76
CA SER A 163 0.02 -21.19 -19.92
C SER A 163 -0.85 -20.10 -20.54
N GLN A 164 -0.28 -19.24 -21.36
CA GLN A 164 -1.06 -18.24 -22.11
C GLN A 164 -2.13 -18.87 -23.00
N ARG A 165 -1.84 -20.04 -23.57
CA ARG A 165 -2.76 -20.77 -24.43
C ARG A 165 -3.92 -21.36 -23.66
N GLU A 166 -3.65 -22.02 -22.54
CA GLU A 166 -4.70 -22.55 -21.66
C GLU A 166 -5.61 -21.44 -21.14
N LEU A 167 -5.04 -20.30 -20.75
CA LEU A 167 -5.86 -19.15 -20.34
C LEU A 167 -6.74 -18.65 -21.49
N ALA A 168 -6.21 -18.60 -22.73
CA ALA A 168 -6.99 -18.20 -23.90
C ALA A 168 -8.14 -19.16 -24.17
N ASP A 169 -7.85 -20.48 -24.14
CA ASP A 169 -8.85 -21.53 -24.41
C ASP A 169 -9.96 -21.54 -23.34
N LEU A 170 -9.60 -21.40 -22.07
CA LEU A 170 -10.54 -21.41 -20.95
C LEU A 170 -11.38 -20.11 -20.88
N SER A 171 -10.76 -18.96 -21.13
CA SER A 171 -11.45 -17.67 -21.04
C SER A 171 -12.22 -17.28 -22.32
N GLY A 172 -11.88 -17.92 -23.46
CA GLY A 172 -12.40 -17.52 -24.76
C GLY A 172 -11.90 -16.15 -25.23
N VAL A 173 -10.82 -15.64 -24.63
CA VAL A 173 -10.14 -14.42 -25.05
C VAL A 173 -9.00 -14.81 -25.99
N ALA A 174 -8.89 -14.16 -27.14
CA ALA A 174 -7.91 -14.53 -28.14
C ALA A 174 -6.46 -14.54 -27.56
N LEU A 175 -5.70 -15.61 -27.81
CA LEU A 175 -4.32 -15.76 -27.35
C LEU A 175 -3.46 -14.53 -27.65
N ARG A 176 -3.64 -13.95 -28.85
CA ARG A 176 -2.91 -12.73 -29.24
C ARG A 176 -3.19 -11.55 -28.33
N GLN A 177 -4.40 -11.40 -27.83
CA GLN A 177 -4.73 -10.33 -26.87
C GLN A 177 -4.05 -10.55 -25.53
N ILE A 178 -4.08 -11.78 -24.99
CA ILE A 178 -3.39 -12.15 -23.75
C ILE A 178 -1.90 -11.83 -23.88
N GLN A 179 -1.28 -12.24 -24.99
CA GLN A 179 0.13 -11.94 -25.26
C GLN A 179 0.44 -10.44 -25.28
N LEU A 180 -0.41 -9.64 -25.94
CA LEU A 180 -0.24 -8.19 -26.01
C LEU A 180 -0.38 -7.51 -24.65
N PHE A 181 -1.32 -7.98 -23.82
CA PHE A 181 -1.48 -7.49 -22.45
C PHE A 181 -0.24 -7.83 -21.61
N GLU A 182 0.20 -9.09 -21.59
CA GLU A 182 1.38 -9.52 -20.81
C GLU A 182 2.69 -8.88 -21.27
N GLN A 183 2.80 -8.51 -22.54
CA GLN A 183 3.95 -7.78 -23.09
C GLN A 183 3.86 -6.26 -22.90
N LYS A 184 2.83 -5.75 -22.19
CA LYS A 184 2.55 -4.32 -22.03
C LYS A 184 2.40 -3.54 -23.36
N LYS A 185 2.21 -4.25 -24.47
CA LYS A 185 1.97 -3.65 -25.80
C LYS A 185 0.53 -3.17 -25.97
N ARG A 186 -0.37 -3.64 -25.13
CA ARG A 186 -1.76 -3.19 -25.01
C ARG A 186 -2.14 -3.13 -23.53
N ASN A 187 -2.76 -2.01 -23.13
CA ASN A 187 -3.22 -1.87 -21.75
C ASN A 187 -4.55 -2.62 -21.57
N ILE A 188 -4.59 -3.54 -20.58
CA ILE A 188 -5.79 -4.30 -20.26
C ILE A 188 -6.92 -3.41 -19.74
N ASN A 189 -6.62 -2.26 -19.13
CA ASN A 189 -7.61 -1.30 -18.63
C ASN A 189 -8.48 -0.70 -19.76
N HIS A 190 -8.01 -0.76 -21.01
CA HIS A 190 -8.71 -0.23 -22.19
C HIS A 190 -9.34 -1.34 -23.02
N THR A 191 -9.45 -2.56 -22.49
CA THR A 191 -10.15 -3.65 -23.18
C THR A 191 -11.63 -3.70 -22.80
N ARG A 192 -12.38 -4.56 -23.46
CA ARG A 192 -13.80 -4.74 -23.15
C ARG A 192 -13.95 -5.33 -21.74
N ALA A 193 -14.84 -4.79 -20.94
CA ALA A 193 -15.12 -5.29 -19.59
C ALA A 193 -15.41 -6.79 -19.56
N ILE A 194 -16.12 -7.30 -20.59
CA ILE A 194 -16.45 -8.72 -20.70
C ILE A 194 -15.20 -9.62 -20.81
N ASP A 195 -14.13 -9.16 -21.44
CA ASP A 195 -12.89 -9.93 -21.57
C ASP A 195 -12.15 -9.99 -20.21
N VAL A 196 -12.15 -8.88 -19.46
CA VAL A 196 -11.57 -8.83 -18.10
C VAL A 196 -12.33 -9.75 -17.15
N LEU A 197 -13.68 -9.72 -17.20
CA LEU A 197 -14.55 -10.60 -16.41
C LEU A 197 -14.30 -12.08 -16.70
N LYS A 198 -14.17 -12.46 -17.98
CA LYS A 198 -13.90 -13.83 -18.40
C LYS A 198 -12.55 -14.32 -17.88
N ILE A 199 -11.52 -13.49 -17.99
CA ILE A 199 -10.17 -13.79 -17.49
C ILE A 199 -10.20 -13.94 -15.97
N GLY A 200 -10.80 -12.99 -15.25
CA GLY A 200 -10.92 -13.02 -13.80
C GLY A 200 -11.61 -14.29 -13.27
N LYS A 201 -12.69 -14.71 -13.96
CA LYS A 201 -13.41 -15.94 -13.64
C LYS A 201 -12.52 -17.19 -13.76
N VAL A 202 -11.72 -17.29 -14.81
CA VAL A 202 -10.79 -18.41 -15.02
C VAL A 202 -9.68 -18.42 -13.98
N LEU A 203 -9.15 -17.24 -13.65
CA LEU A 203 -8.06 -17.10 -12.68
C LEU A 203 -8.51 -17.11 -11.21
N GLY A 204 -9.83 -17.15 -10.95
CA GLY A 204 -10.37 -17.14 -9.59
C GLY A 204 -10.11 -15.83 -8.83
N CYS A 205 -9.96 -14.70 -9.54
CA CYS A 205 -9.67 -13.39 -8.96
C CYS A 205 -10.75 -12.36 -9.32
N LYS A 206 -10.76 -11.23 -8.62
CA LYS A 206 -11.63 -10.11 -8.98
C LYS A 206 -11.12 -9.45 -10.26
N SER A 207 -12.02 -8.87 -11.03
CA SER A 207 -11.67 -8.16 -12.28
C SER A 207 -10.72 -6.99 -12.02
N GLU A 208 -10.88 -6.33 -10.88
CA GLU A 208 -10.05 -5.20 -10.44
C GLU A 208 -8.60 -5.62 -10.21
N ASP A 209 -8.35 -6.86 -9.80
CA ASP A 209 -7.00 -7.40 -9.57
C ASP A 209 -6.18 -7.55 -10.88
N LEU A 210 -6.88 -7.58 -12.03
CA LEU A 210 -6.26 -7.66 -13.35
C LEU A 210 -5.88 -6.30 -13.91
N LEU A 211 -6.49 -5.22 -13.39
CA LEU A 211 -6.24 -3.87 -13.89
C LEU A 211 -4.84 -3.40 -13.49
N GLU A 212 -4.19 -2.75 -14.43
CA GLU A 212 -2.89 -2.12 -14.19
C GLU A 212 -3.09 -0.73 -13.56
N ASP A 213 -2.20 -0.36 -12.65
CA ASP A 213 -2.18 0.99 -12.10
C ASP A 213 -1.94 2.00 -13.22
N ARG A 214 -2.66 3.11 -13.20
CA ARG A 214 -2.29 4.25 -14.01
C ARG A 214 -0.88 4.67 -13.58
N LYS A 215 0.11 4.45 -14.44
CA LYS A 215 1.37 5.18 -14.30
C LYS A 215 0.96 6.65 -14.39
N SER A 216 1.23 7.40 -13.33
CA SER A 216 1.22 8.86 -13.43
C SER A 216 2.21 9.21 -14.53
N VAL A 217 1.68 9.71 -15.65
CA VAL A 217 2.48 10.23 -16.78
C VAL A 217 2.92 11.62 -16.41
#